data_827860d78715ddb0935f64ae54e0345b
#
_entry.id   827860d78715ddb0935f64ae54e0345b
#
_cell.length_a   1.000
_cell.length_b   1.000
_cell.length_c   1.000
_cell.angle_alpha   90.00
_cell.angle_beta   90.00
_cell.angle_gamma   90.00
#
_symmetry.space_group_name_H-M   'P 1'
#
loop_
_entity.id
_entity.type
_entity.pdbx_description
1 polymer ?
#
loop_
_entity_poly.entity_id
_entity_poly.type
_entity_poly.pdbx_seq_one_letter_code
_entity_poly.pdbx_strand_id
1 'polypeptide(L)'
;MIDLHNTTSHMGATLILLARMPFYERMGAYVKQCMPEANILFENEASWEEQPYLCAMTGSGVMIEVEAPSHGVLTHQSLTLMKKVLLSVLDFIDHENQEVILTLADYEAYQLTEEVPFPLDKDGMRLATVHPTICGLDFSEVQQGEPLLSAFNGLDLYWHGKKSTYPHFINEAAYSSKHIAMALADKINVHC
;
A
#
# COMPACT_ATOMS: atom_id res chain seq x y z
N MET A 1 -6.39 -15.14 7.96
CA MET A 1 -7.47 -14.50 7.14
C MET A 1 -6.83 -13.80 5.96
N ILE A 2 -7.47 -13.81 4.77
CA ILE A 2 -7.05 -12.99 3.62
C ILE A 2 -8.20 -12.02 3.35
N ASP A 3 -7.94 -10.74 3.45
CA ASP A 3 -8.89 -9.67 3.23
C ASP A 3 -8.69 -9.09 1.82
N LEU A 4 -9.76 -8.96 1.03
CA LEU A 4 -9.68 -8.57 -0.37
C LEU A 4 -10.33 -7.21 -0.57
N HIS A 5 -9.55 -6.27 -1.05
CA HIS A 5 -9.95 -4.88 -1.25
C HIS A 5 -9.69 -4.36 -2.66
N ASN A 6 -10.42 -3.34 -3.03
CA ASN A 6 -10.15 -2.51 -4.18
C ASN A 6 -9.90 -1.06 -3.73
N THR A 7 -8.90 -0.43 -4.30
CA THR A 7 -8.58 0.98 -4.11
C THR A 7 -8.86 1.80 -5.36
N THR A 8 -9.21 3.06 -5.19
CA THR A 8 -9.32 4.03 -6.29
C THR A 8 -7.97 4.66 -6.65
N SER A 9 -6.93 4.42 -5.85
CA SER A 9 -5.56 4.83 -6.14
C SER A 9 -4.86 3.84 -7.08
N HIS A 10 -3.77 4.25 -7.73
CA HIS A 10 -3.06 3.46 -8.75
C HIS A 10 -1.97 2.56 -8.14
N MET A 11 -2.34 1.77 -7.15
CA MET A 11 -1.41 0.90 -6.42
C MET A 11 -1.07 -0.41 -7.16
N GLY A 12 -1.63 -0.64 -8.34
CA GLY A 12 -1.47 -1.91 -9.05
C GLY A 12 -2.06 -3.07 -8.25
N ALA A 13 -1.29 -4.13 -8.07
CA ALA A 13 -1.61 -5.21 -7.15
C ALA A 13 -0.64 -5.15 -5.97
N THR A 14 -1.17 -4.95 -4.77
CA THR A 14 -0.40 -4.77 -3.55
C THR A 14 -0.80 -5.79 -2.51
N LEU A 15 0.19 -6.51 -1.95
CA LEU A 15 0.04 -7.33 -0.75
C LEU A 15 0.45 -6.50 0.47
N ILE A 16 -0.49 -6.30 1.38
CA ILE A 16 -0.26 -5.55 2.63
C ILE A 16 -0.07 -6.55 3.78
N LEU A 17 1.05 -6.42 4.47
CA LEU A 17 1.51 -7.28 5.55
C LEU A 17 1.55 -6.47 6.85
N LEU A 18 0.82 -6.93 7.88
CA LEU A 18 0.66 -6.21 9.14
C LEU A 18 1.75 -6.53 10.17
N ALA A 19 2.75 -7.33 9.80
CA ALA A 19 3.85 -7.69 10.70
C ALA A 19 5.15 -7.98 9.92
N ARG A 20 6.29 -7.66 10.53
CA ARG A 20 7.62 -8.04 10.08
C ARG A 20 8.05 -9.33 10.80
N MET A 21 7.63 -10.47 10.26
CA MET A 21 7.94 -11.81 10.77
C MET A 21 8.40 -12.72 9.61
N PRO A 22 9.25 -13.73 9.85
CA PRO A 22 9.77 -14.59 8.78
C PRO A 22 8.69 -15.17 7.87
N PHE A 23 7.54 -15.55 8.41
CA PHE A 23 6.41 -16.06 7.64
C PHE A 23 5.89 -15.03 6.61
N TYR A 24 5.70 -13.77 7.02
CA TYR A 24 5.19 -12.71 6.15
C TYR A 24 6.26 -12.22 5.17
N GLU A 25 7.52 -12.13 5.61
CA GLU A 25 8.63 -11.76 4.73
C GLU A 25 8.82 -12.79 3.61
N ARG A 26 8.78 -14.09 3.94
CA ARG A 26 8.80 -15.18 2.96
C ARG A 26 7.58 -15.18 2.04
N MET A 27 6.38 -14.89 2.56
CA MET A 27 5.17 -14.74 1.74
C MET A 27 5.34 -13.62 0.71
N GLY A 28 5.86 -12.47 1.12
CA GLY A 28 6.18 -11.36 0.22
C GLY A 28 7.16 -11.75 -0.88
N ALA A 29 8.24 -12.48 -0.52
CA ALA A 29 9.21 -13.01 -1.48
C ALA A 29 8.56 -13.96 -2.50
N TYR A 30 7.72 -14.88 -2.03
CA TYR A 30 7.02 -15.81 -2.91
C TYR A 30 6.07 -15.10 -3.87
N VAL A 31 5.28 -14.14 -3.36
CA VAL A 31 4.41 -13.32 -4.22
C VAL A 31 5.22 -12.54 -5.25
N LYS A 32 6.34 -11.93 -4.87
CA LYS A 32 7.24 -11.24 -5.81
C LYS A 32 7.83 -12.19 -6.86
N GLN A 33 8.12 -13.42 -6.50
CA GLN A 33 8.61 -14.44 -7.42
C GLN A 33 7.55 -14.85 -8.45
N CYS A 34 6.30 -15.01 -8.01
CA CYS A 34 5.15 -15.35 -8.87
C CYS A 34 4.65 -14.17 -9.70
N MET A 35 4.80 -12.96 -9.16
CA MET A 35 4.27 -11.72 -9.72
C MET A 35 5.24 -10.55 -9.43
N PRO A 36 6.33 -10.41 -10.22
CA PRO A 36 7.38 -9.40 -10.00
C PRO A 36 6.86 -7.96 -9.94
N GLU A 37 5.75 -7.67 -10.64
CA GLU A 37 5.09 -6.38 -10.66
C GLU A 37 4.27 -6.06 -9.40
N ALA A 38 3.98 -7.04 -8.54
CA ALA A 38 3.23 -6.80 -7.30
C ALA A 38 4.04 -5.93 -6.33
N ASN A 39 3.37 -5.03 -5.64
CA ASN A 39 3.95 -4.29 -4.53
C ASN A 39 3.77 -5.06 -3.23
N ILE A 40 4.77 -5.00 -2.35
CA ILE A 40 4.68 -5.50 -0.99
C ILE A 40 4.79 -4.30 -0.06
N LEU A 41 3.77 -4.11 0.77
CA LEU A 41 3.69 -3.00 1.72
C LEU A 41 3.60 -3.56 3.14
N PHE A 42 4.48 -3.11 4.02
CA PHE A 42 4.41 -3.40 5.44
C PHE A 42 3.74 -2.25 6.18
N GLU A 43 2.64 -2.55 6.88
CA GLU A 43 1.92 -1.65 7.79
C GLU A 43 1.97 -2.24 9.21
N ASN A 44 3.15 -2.29 9.79
CA ASN A 44 3.43 -2.99 11.05
C ASN A 44 3.77 -2.03 12.20
N GLU A 45 3.35 -0.76 12.13
CA GLU A 45 3.60 0.24 13.17
C GLU A 45 2.71 0.03 14.41
N ALA A 46 1.51 -0.50 14.22
CA ALA A 46 0.59 -0.85 15.29
C ALA A 46 0.64 -2.35 15.63
N SER A 47 0.34 -2.69 16.88
CA SER A 47 0.16 -4.10 17.26
C SER A 47 -1.08 -4.71 16.60
N TRP A 48 -1.17 -6.04 16.57
CA TRP A 48 -2.34 -6.73 15.98
C TRP A 48 -3.67 -6.27 16.57
N GLU A 49 -3.71 -6.01 17.87
CA GLU A 49 -4.90 -5.60 18.61
C GLU A 49 -5.32 -4.14 18.29
N GLU A 50 -4.38 -3.34 17.82
CA GLU A 50 -4.60 -1.92 17.48
C GLU A 50 -4.88 -1.70 15.99
N GLN A 51 -4.64 -2.72 15.17
CA GLN A 51 -4.91 -2.64 13.72
C GLN A 51 -6.42 -2.54 13.45
N PRO A 52 -6.86 -1.57 12.63
CA PRO A 52 -8.29 -1.36 12.35
C PRO A 52 -8.86 -2.32 11.30
N TYR A 53 -8.08 -3.28 10.83
CA TYR A 53 -8.41 -4.12 9.69
C TYR A 53 -9.10 -5.42 10.09
N LEU A 54 -10.01 -5.90 9.24
CA LEU A 54 -10.71 -7.16 9.45
C LEU A 54 -9.73 -8.35 9.55
N CYS A 55 -8.69 -8.36 8.73
CA CYS A 55 -7.69 -9.43 8.75
C CYS A 55 -6.88 -9.49 10.05
N ALA A 56 -6.82 -8.42 10.84
CA ALA A 56 -6.15 -8.40 12.14
C ALA A 56 -6.93 -9.15 13.22
N MET A 57 -8.25 -9.28 13.10
CA MET A 57 -9.12 -9.90 14.13
C MET A 57 -8.78 -11.37 14.41
N THR A 58 -8.07 -12.05 13.53
CA THR A 58 -7.71 -13.48 13.66
C THR A 58 -6.31 -13.69 14.24
N GLY A 59 -5.60 -12.63 14.64
CA GLY A 59 -4.21 -12.69 15.11
C GLY A 59 -3.19 -13.09 14.03
N SER A 60 -3.66 -13.41 12.83
CA SER A 60 -2.84 -13.65 11.64
C SER A 60 -3.67 -13.39 10.39
N GLY A 61 -3.17 -12.56 9.50
CA GLY A 61 -3.87 -12.23 8.26
C GLY A 61 -3.05 -11.32 7.37
N VAL A 62 -3.55 -11.15 6.15
CA VAL A 62 -2.98 -10.26 5.16
C VAL A 62 -4.11 -9.57 4.41
N MET A 63 -3.82 -8.44 3.81
CA MET A 63 -4.75 -7.74 2.94
C MET A 63 -4.19 -7.70 1.51
N ILE A 64 -5.06 -7.91 0.54
CA ILE A 64 -4.73 -7.74 -0.88
C ILE A 64 -5.51 -6.54 -1.37
N GLU A 65 -4.78 -5.53 -1.83
CA GLU A 65 -5.32 -4.31 -2.39
C GLU A 65 -5.05 -4.27 -3.90
N VAL A 66 -6.09 -4.07 -4.71
CA VAL A 66 -5.94 -4.00 -6.16
C VAL A 66 -6.58 -2.72 -6.69
N GLU A 67 -5.86 -2.03 -7.56
CA GLU A 67 -6.39 -0.84 -8.22
C GLU A 67 -7.67 -1.15 -9.01
N ALA A 68 -8.64 -0.25 -8.95
CA ALA A 68 -9.86 -0.31 -9.72
C ALA A 68 -10.21 1.09 -10.27
N PRO A 69 -10.73 1.19 -11.49
CA PRO A 69 -10.97 2.50 -12.14
C PRO A 69 -11.97 3.37 -11.37
N SER A 70 -12.98 2.77 -10.74
CA SER A 70 -13.95 3.43 -9.85
C SER A 70 -14.81 2.41 -9.14
N HIS A 71 -15.45 2.81 -8.03
CA HIS A 71 -16.37 1.95 -7.30
C HIS A 71 -17.53 1.46 -8.18
N GLY A 72 -17.83 0.16 -8.09
CA GLY A 72 -18.91 -0.49 -8.82
C GLY A 72 -18.60 -0.83 -10.28
N VAL A 73 -17.42 -0.47 -10.79
CA VAL A 73 -16.97 -0.87 -12.13
C VAL A 73 -16.22 -2.20 -12.06
N LEU A 74 -16.68 -3.17 -12.85
CA LEU A 74 -16.05 -4.48 -12.99
C LEU A 74 -15.11 -4.47 -14.19
N THR A 75 -13.81 -4.70 -13.97
CA THR A 75 -12.84 -4.85 -15.04
C THR A 75 -12.19 -6.23 -14.99
N HIS A 76 -11.94 -6.80 -16.16
CA HIS A 76 -11.22 -8.08 -16.25
C HIS A 76 -9.79 -7.95 -15.71
N GLN A 77 -9.17 -6.79 -15.87
CA GLN A 77 -7.81 -6.51 -15.39
C GLN A 77 -7.73 -6.62 -13.86
N SER A 78 -8.57 -5.87 -13.12
CA SER A 78 -8.60 -5.90 -11.66
C SER A 78 -8.91 -7.29 -11.12
N LEU A 79 -9.86 -8.01 -11.74
CA LEU A 79 -10.16 -9.39 -11.38
C LEU A 79 -8.95 -10.32 -11.59
N THR A 80 -8.23 -10.14 -12.69
CA THR A 80 -7.05 -10.96 -13.00
C THR A 80 -5.92 -10.70 -12.01
N LEU A 81 -5.65 -9.43 -11.69
CA LEU A 81 -4.66 -9.04 -10.68
C LEU A 81 -5.01 -9.63 -9.32
N MET A 82 -6.25 -9.43 -8.86
CA MET A 82 -6.74 -9.97 -7.59
C MET A 82 -6.56 -11.49 -7.52
N LYS A 83 -6.96 -12.22 -8.56
CA LYS A 83 -6.79 -13.67 -8.62
C LYS A 83 -5.34 -14.10 -8.55
N LYS A 84 -4.45 -13.43 -9.28
CA LYS A 84 -3.02 -13.78 -9.28
C LYS A 84 -2.41 -13.65 -7.89
N VAL A 85 -2.61 -12.50 -7.22
CA VAL A 85 -2.06 -12.30 -5.86
C VAL A 85 -2.69 -13.29 -4.89
N LEU A 86 -4.02 -13.44 -4.91
CA LEU A 86 -4.72 -14.38 -4.03
C LEU A 86 -4.20 -15.82 -4.18
N LEU A 87 -4.05 -16.30 -5.41
CA LEU A 87 -3.53 -17.64 -5.66
C LEU A 87 -2.08 -17.78 -5.20
N SER A 88 -1.22 -16.77 -5.43
CA SER A 88 0.15 -16.80 -4.94
C SER A 88 0.22 -16.85 -3.41
N VAL A 89 -0.65 -16.12 -2.70
CA VAL A 89 -0.74 -16.19 -1.23
C VAL A 89 -1.22 -17.57 -0.77
N LEU A 90 -2.24 -18.15 -1.42
CA LEU A 90 -2.77 -19.47 -1.07
C LEU A 90 -1.75 -20.58 -1.35
N ASP A 91 -1.04 -20.51 -2.48
CA ASP A 91 0.01 -21.46 -2.84
C ASP A 91 1.18 -21.41 -1.83
N PHE A 92 1.58 -20.20 -1.41
CA PHE A 92 2.58 -20.05 -0.35
C PHE A 92 2.14 -20.73 0.94
N ILE A 93 0.91 -20.46 1.39
CA ILE A 93 0.36 -21.06 2.62
C ILE A 93 0.31 -22.59 2.50
N ASP A 94 -0.04 -23.13 1.33
CA ASP A 94 -0.06 -24.57 1.09
C ASP A 94 1.35 -25.18 1.16
N HIS A 95 2.34 -24.52 0.56
CA HIS A 95 3.75 -24.93 0.67
C HIS A 95 4.26 -24.92 2.12
N GLU A 96 3.95 -23.89 2.89
CA GLU A 96 4.33 -23.82 4.31
C GLU A 96 3.66 -24.95 5.14
N ASN A 97 2.37 -25.24 4.87
CA ASN A 97 1.66 -26.31 5.53
C ASN A 97 2.20 -27.71 5.19
N GLN A 98 2.76 -27.88 3.99
CA GLN A 98 3.39 -29.12 3.53
C GLN A 98 4.88 -29.18 3.84
N GLU A 99 5.42 -28.19 4.55
CA GLU A 99 6.83 -28.07 4.90
C GLU A 99 7.77 -28.12 3.66
N VAL A 100 7.31 -27.56 2.54
CA VAL A 100 8.09 -27.48 1.31
C VAL A 100 9.20 -26.45 1.48
N ILE A 101 10.43 -26.84 1.23
CA ILE A 101 11.57 -25.94 1.28
C ILE A 101 11.56 -25.06 0.01
N LEU A 102 11.20 -23.79 0.16
CA LEU A 102 11.22 -22.82 -0.92
C LEU A 102 12.56 -22.08 -0.95
N THR A 103 13.14 -21.97 -2.14
CA THR A 103 14.28 -21.07 -2.39
C THR A 103 13.70 -19.72 -2.83
N LEU A 104 13.81 -18.73 -1.95
CA LEU A 104 13.27 -17.39 -2.16
C LEU A 104 14.44 -16.40 -2.31
N ALA A 105 14.22 -15.37 -3.14
CA ALA A 105 15.20 -14.31 -3.36
C ALA A 105 14.85 -13.09 -2.47
N ASP A 106 15.87 -12.31 -2.17
CA ASP A 106 15.72 -10.98 -1.59
C ASP A 106 14.88 -10.09 -2.51
N TYR A 107 14.12 -9.17 -1.95
CA TYR A 107 13.23 -8.31 -2.74
C TYR A 107 13.08 -6.91 -2.15
N GLU A 108 12.72 -5.95 -3.01
CA GLU A 108 12.31 -4.62 -2.59
C GLU A 108 10.85 -4.61 -2.12
N ALA A 109 10.60 -3.92 -1.02
CA ALA A 109 9.28 -3.68 -0.46
C ALA A 109 9.15 -2.24 0.04
N TYR A 110 7.98 -1.88 0.49
CA TYR A 110 7.67 -0.59 1.09
C TYR A 110 7.29 -0.76 2.56
N GLN A 111 7.67 0.22 3.36
CA GLN A 111 7.35 0.29 4.80
C GLN A 111 6.58 1.58 5.04
N LEU A 112 5.33 1.49 5.49
CA LEU A 112 4.55 2.65 5.89
C LEU A 112 5.31 3.50 6.90
N THR A 113 5.27 4.81 6.76
CA THR A 113 5.95 5.76 7.68
C THR A 113 4.99 6.76 8.29
N GLU A 114 4.13 7.39 7.48
CA GLU A 114 3.20 8.41 7.95
C GLU A 114 2.05 8.64 6.96
N GLU A 115 0.99 9.28 7.43
CA GLU A 115 -0.11 9.77 6.60
C GLU A 115 0.02 11.29 6.40
N VAL A 116 -0.29 11.77 5.19
CA VAL A 116 -0.32 13.19 4.84
C VAL A 116 -1.77 13.66 4.77
N PRO A 117 -2.24 14.47 5.73
CA PRO A 117 -3.59 15.03 5.65
C PRO A 117 -3.67 16.19 4.66
N PHE A 118 -4.86 16.41 4.10
CA PHE A 118 -5.15 17.66 3.44
C PHE A 118 -5.19 18.82 4.45
N PRO A 119 -4.65 20.00 4.13
CA PRO A 119 -4.88 21.19 4.94
C PRO A 119 -6.37 21.56 4.91
N LEU A 120 -6.90 21.96 6.08
CA LEU A 120 -8.31 22.31 6.23
C LEU A 120 -8.45 23.77 6.66
N ASP A 121 -9.56 24.40 6.29
CA ASP A 121 -9.95 25.67 6.85
C ASP A 121 -10.64 25.50 8.24
N LYS A 122 -11.08 26.62 8.81
CA LYS A 122 -11.78 26.63 10.11
C LYS A 122 -13.14 25.90 10.12
N ASP A 123 -13.72 25.68 8.93
CA ASP A 123 -15.00 25.01 8.76
C ASP A 123 -14.82 23.53 8.33
N GLY A 124 -13.55 23.03 8.30
CA GLY A 124 -13.19 21.65 7.95
C GLY A 124 -13.15 21.38 6.45
N MET A 125 -13.14 22.41 5.61
CA MET A 125 -13.06 22.25 4.16
C MET A 125 -11.61 22.13 3.71
N ARG A 126 -11.34 21.23 2.75
CA ARG A 126 -10.00 21.05 2.18
C ARG A 126 -9.54 22.30 1.46
N LEU A 127 -8.28 22.67 1.65
CA LEU A 127 -7.63 23.83 1.04
C LEU A 127 -6.64 23.47 -0.07
N ALA A 128 -6.50 22.20 -0.40
CA ALA A 128 -5.57 21.72 -1.42
C ALA A 128 -6.10 20.48 -2.15
N THR A 129 -5.48 20.18 -3.28
CA THR A 129 -5.57 18.90 -3.99
C THR A 129 -4.21 18.21 -3.96
N VAL A 130 -4.16 16.91 -4.32
CA VAL A 130 -2.90 16.23 -4.64
C VAL A 130 -2.23 16.95 -5.81
N HIS A 131 -0.90 17.13 -5.71
CA HIS A 131 -0.16 17.82 -6.78
C HIS A 131 -0.18 16.99 -8.07
N PRO A 132 -0.35 17.63 -9.26
CA PRO A 132 -0.47 16.92 -10.54
C PRO A 132 0.71 16.02 -10.90
N THR A 133 1.92 16.33 -10.41
CA THR A 133 3.13 15.55 -10.71
C THR A 133 3.16 14.17 -10.05
N ILE A 134 2.37 13.93 -9.00
CA ILE A 134 2.32 12.66 -8.29
C ILE A 134 0.96 11.97 -8.36
N CYS A 135 -0.07 12.69 -8.82
CA CYS A 135 -1.43 12.13 -8.89
C CYS A 135 -1.47 10.90 -9.81
N GLY A 136 -1.89 9.76 -9.25
CA GLY A 136 -1.93 8.48 -9.97
C GLY A 136 -0.56 7.80 -10.16
N LEU A 137 0.48 8.23 -9.45
CA LEU A 137 1.83 7.68 -9.49
C LEU A 137 2.19 7.05 -8.15
N ASP A 138 1.32 6.19 -7.65
CA ASP A 138 1.55 5.45 -6.40
C ASP A 138 2.88 4.67 -6.46
N PHE A 139 3.58 4.63 -5.33
CA PHE A 139 4.91 4.04 -5.17
C PHE A 139 6.03 4.65 -6.03
N SER A 140 5.80 5.78 -6.67
CA SER A 140 6.86 6.53 -7.34
C SER A 140 7.66 7.34 -6.32
N GLU A 141 8.96 7.45 -6.57
CA GLU A 141 9.86 8.21 -5.68
C GLU A 141 9.54 9.70 -5.72
N VAL A 142 9.43 10.30 -4.53
CA VAL A 142 9.35 11.75 -4.33
C VAL A 142 10.55 12.18 -3.50
N GLN A 143 11.37 13.08 -4.04
CA GLN A 143 12.57 13.58 -3.38
C GLN A 143 12.26 14.77 -2.46
N GLN A 144 13.20 15.07 -1.54
CA GLN A 144 13.11 16.26 -0.73
C GLN A 144 12.97 17.52 -1.59
N GLY A 145 11.98 18.35 -1.30
CA GLY A 145 11.70 19.58 -2.04
C GLY A 145 10.78 19.40 -3.24
N GLU A 146 10.31 18.19 -3.52
CA GLU A 146 9.25 17.99 -4.53
C GLU A 146 7.86 18.17 -3.93
N PRO A 147 6.86 18.64 -4.73
CA PRO A 147 5.55 18.96 -4.23
C PRO A 147 4.69 17.70 -4.01
N LEU A 148 3.94 17.69 -2.89
CA LEU A 148 2.93 16.67 -2.58
C LEU A 148 1.51 17.18 -2.83
N LEU A 149 1.22 18.41 -2.44
CA LEU A 149 -0.11 19.02 -2.56
C LEU A 149 -0.02 20.38 -3.23
N SER A 150 -1.08 20.75 -3.94
CA SER A 150 -1.26 22.09 -4.54
C SER A 150 -2.43 22.79 -3.86
N ALA A 151 -2.15 23.88 -3.14
CA ALA A 151 -3.16 24.62 -2.42
C ALA A 151 -3.95 25.55 -3.33
N PHE A 152 -5.22 25.83 -2.99
CA PHE A 152 -6.12 26.68 -3.78
C PHE A 152 -5.68 28.15 -3.85
N ASN A 153 -4.77 28.58 -2.99
CA ASN A 153 -4.15 29.91 -3.05
C ASN A 153 -2.96 30.01 -4.03
N GLY A 154 -2.64 28.91 -4.75
CA GLY A 154 -1.57 28.82 -5.74
C GLY A 154 -0.19 28.48 -5.15
N LEU A 155 -0.10 28.12 -3.87
CA LEU A 155 1.14 27.65 -3.27
C LEU A 155 1.18 26.12 -3.23
N ASP A 156 2.36 25.55 -3.46
CA ASP A 156 2.57 24.12 -3.31
C ASP A 156 3.07 23.77 -1.90
N LEU A 157 2.70 22.60 -1.43
CA LEU A 157 3.18 22.01 -0.19
C LEU A 157 4.16 20.89 -0.53
N TYR A 158 5.38 21.00 -0.06
CA TYR A 158 6.51 20.19 -0.47
C TYR A 158 6.86 19.11 0.55
N TRP A 159 7.48 18.03 0.07
CA TRP A 159 8.11 17.05 0.94
C TRP A 159 9.35 17.62 1.58
N HIS A 160 9.42 17.60 2.93
CA HIS A 160 10.52 18.14 3.70
C HIS A 160 11.32 17.07 4.46
N GLY A 161 11.02 15.80 4.25
CA GLY A 161 11.78 14.69 4.85
C GLY A 161 13.25 14.70 4.40
N LYS A 162 14.13 14.09 5.21
CA LYS A 162 15.58 14.06 4.94
C LYS A 162 15.98 13.11 3.81
N LYS A 163 15.11 12.18 3.45
CA LYS A 163 15.28 11.18 2.38
C LYS A 163 14.08 11.21 1.45
N SER A 164 14.19 10.56 0.30
CA SER A 164 13.05 10.34 -0.57
C SER A 164 11.96 9.53 0.13
N THR A 165 10.73 9.65 -0.35
CA THR A 165 9.57 8.90 0.11
C THR A 165 8.80 8.33 -1.07
N TYR A 166 7.91 7.38 -0.82
CA TYR A 166 7.10 6.68 -1.82
C TYR A 166 5.63 6.79 -1.45
N PRO A 167 4.92 7.82 -1.97
CA PRO A 167 3.50 8.00 -1.70
C PRO A 167 2.68 6.84 -2.25
N HIS A 168 1.65 6.45 -1.50
CA HIS A 168 0.67 5.43 -1.91
C HIS A 168 -0.70 5.76 -1.31
N PHE A 169 -1.76 5.06 -1.74
CA PHE A 169 -3.13 5.46 -1.48
C PHE A 169 -3.39 6.93 -1.82
N ILE A 170 -2.79 7.38 -2.93
CA ILE A 170 -2.87 8.77 -3.36
C ILE A 170 -4.31 9.11 -3.73
N ASN A 171 -4.91 10.05 -2.98
CA ASN A 171 -6.30 10.49 -3.14
C ASN A 171 -7.33 9.35 -3.05
N GLU A 172 -7.07 8.37 -2.18
CA GLU A 172 -7.96 7.23 -1.96
C GLU A 172 -9.33 7.67 -1.44
N ALA A 173 -10.40 7.23 -2.12
CA ALA A 173 -11.77 7.63 -1.79
C ALA A 173 -12.21 7.18 -0.39
N ALA A 174 -11.75 6.03 0.08
CA ALA A 174 -12.04 5.52 1.42
C ALA A 174 -11.49 6.43 2.53
N TYR A 175 -10.44 7.20 2.25
CA TYR A 175 -9.83 8.13 3.19
C TYR A 175 -10.44 9.54 3.17
N SER A 176 -11.45 9.76 2.33
CA SER A 176 -12.04 11.10 2.15
C SER A 176 -12.64 11.68 3.43
N SER A 177 -13.26 10.84 4.28
CA SER A 177 -13.84 11.28 5.56
C SER A 177 -12.80 11.59 6.63
N LYS A 178 -11.58 11.02 6.50
CA LYS A 178 -10.44 11.28 7.38
C LYS A 178 -9.59 12.46 6.87
N HIS A 179 -9.91 13.01 5.70
CA HIS A 179 -9.13 14.05 5.03
C HIS A 179 -7.67 13.67 4.77
N ILE A 180 -7.34 12.40 4.64
CA ILE A 180 -6.00 11.94 4.26
C ILE A 180 -5.84 12.07 2.75
N ALA A 181 -4.72 12.67 2.33
CA ALA A 181 -4.37 12.86 0.93
C ALA A 181 -3.61 11.67 0.35
N MET A 182 -2.75 11.08 1.15
CA MET A 182 -1.92 9.90 0.81
C MET A 182 -1.26 9.35 2.07
N ALA A 183 -0.75 8.14 1.99
CA ALA A 183 0.23 7.60 2.93
C ALA A 183 1.63 7.67 2.29
N LEU A 184 2.67 7.71 3.12
CA LEU A 184 4.06 7.72 2.69
C LEU A 184 4.77 6.45 3.15
N ALA A 185 5.73 5.98 2.36
CA ALA A 185 6.54 4.83 2.70
C ALA A 185 8.02 5.06 2.46
N ASP A 186 8.83 4.32 3.18
CA ASP A 186 10.23 4.06 2.84
C ASP A 186 10.33 2.83 1.94
N LYS A 187 11.24 2.86 0.98
CA LYS A 187 11.62 1.67 0.22
C LYS A 187 12.67 0.89 1.01
N ILE A 188 12.45 -0.39 1.18
CA ILE A 188 13.31 -1.28 1.97
C ILE A 188 13.70 -2.53 1.19
N ASN A 189 14.81 -3.16 1.58
CA ASN A 189 15.19 -4.49 1.12
C ASN A 189 14.82 -5.52 2.19
N VAL A 190 14.19 -6.60 1.78
CA VAL A 190 13.85 -7.75 2.62
C VAL A 190 14.72 -8.92 2.22
N HIS A 191 15.38 -9.53 3.20
CA HIS A 191 16.29 -10.66 3.02
C HIS A 191 15.62 -11.98 3.43
N CYS A 192 15.68 -13.01 2.56
CA CYS A 192 15.00 -14.29 2.74
C CYS A 192 15.97 -15.47 2.83
#